data_730f268fec13a5cb16d5fcc1b3103498
#
_entry.id   730f268fec13a5cb16d5fcc1b3103498
#
_cell.length_a   1.000
_cell.length_b   1.000
_cell.length_c   1.000
_cell.angle_alpha   90.00
_cell.angle_beta   90.00
_cell.angle_gamma   90.00
#
_symmetry.space_group_name_H-M   'P 1'
#
loop_
_entity.id
_entity.type
_entity.pdbx_description
1 polymer ?
#
loop_
_entity_poly.entity_id
_entity_poly.type
_entity_poly.pdbx_seq_one_letter_code
_entity_poly.pdbx_strand_id
1 'polypeptide(L)'
;MEPLLVLTIGQAPRDDIEKELRQVLGARPIEMRGALDGLSAEEINQFSPESASDTFHTRLANGADVMISKKAVTIRLEEMLATTGSRPVVVACTGKFVGLSRHQNVLFPSTILEGVVDAVAPAECTLGVLVPLAEQVEPLTRQWHRSNREVVVAAVKPGDDPTEAAAALASAEVDLVVLDCFGYETALLDQVRETTGVPVLSAVRCTAHIASELLG
;
A
#
# COMPACT_ATOMS: atom_id res chain seq x y z
N MET A 1 -21.24 -16.23 0.03
CA MET A 1 -19.99 -15.66 0.58
C MET A 1 -20.02 -14.17 0.28
N GLU A 2 -19.92 -13.34 1.30
CA GLU A 2 -19.93 -11.88 1.15
C GLU A 2 -18.65 -11.43 0.42
N PRO A 3 -18.73 -10.56 -0.61
CA PRO A 3 -17.55 -10.06 -1.31
C PRO A 3 -16.72 -9.15 -0.39
N LEU A 4 -15.39 -9.26 -0.49
CA LEU A 4 -14.48 -8.29 0.09
C LEU A 4 -14.62 -6.97 -0.66
N LEU A 5 -14.92 -5.88 0.05
CA LEU A 5 -14.87 -4.55 -0.54
C LEU A 5 -13.45 -3.99 -0.49
N VAL A 6 -12.95 -3.56 -1.64
CA VAL A 6 -11.63 -2.93 -1.79
C VAL A 6 -11.84 -1.50 -2.27
N LEU A 7 -11.41 -0.54 -1.46
CA LEU A 7 -11.46 0.88 -1.81
C LEU A 7 -10.08 1.35 -2.26
N THR A 8 -9.94 1.71 -3.54
CA THR A 8 -8.71 2.36 -4.03
C THR A 8 -8.81 3.88 -3.91
N ILE A 9 -7.68 4.52 -3.68
CA ILE A 9 -7.56 5.99 -3.65
C ILE A 9 -7.62 6.63 -5.05
N GLY A 10 -7.52 5.81 -6.11
CA GLY A 10 -7.66 6.22 -7.51
C GLY A 10 -9.02 5.84 -8.08
N GLN A 11 -9.00 5.31 -9.29
CA GLN A 11 -10.19 4.77 -9.97
C GLN A 11 -10.16 3.23 -9.96
N ALA A 12 -11.35 2.62 -9.96
CA ALA A 12 -11.56 1.21 -10.22
C ALA A 12 -11.96 1.02 -11.72
N PRO A 13 -11.73 -0.20 -12.31
CA PRO A 13 -11.04 -1.34 -11.69
C PRO A 13 -9.51 -1.16 -11.58
N ARG A 14 -8.89 -1.94 -10.71
CA ARG A 14 -7.44 -2.07 -10.56
C ARG A 14 -7.09 -3.55 -10.70
N ASP A 15 -6.98 -4.01 -11.93
CA ASP A 15 -6.72 -5.41 -12.28
C ASP A 15 -5.37 -5.90 -11.71
N ASP A 16 -4.38 -5.00 -11.63
CA ASP A 16 -3.09 -5.24 -10.99
C ASP A 16 -3.26 -5.61 -9.51
N ILE A 17 -4.00 -4.83 -8.74
CA ILE A 17 -4.29 -5.09 -7.32
C ILE A 17 -5.17 -6.34 -7.16
N GLU A 18 -6.21 -6.49 -7.97
CA GLU A 18 -7.10 -7.66 -7.91
C GLU A 18 -6.33 -8.95 -8.14
N LYS A 19 -5.45 -8.99 -9.13
CA LYS A 19 -4.58 -10.14 -9.42
C LYS A 19 -3.76 -10.56 -8.20
N GLU A 20 -3.16 -9.61 -7.50
CA GLU A 20 -2.35 -9.90 -6.31
C GLU A 20 -3.20 -10.39 -5.13
N LEU A 21 -4.35 -9.77 -4.89
CA LEU A 21 -5.30 -10.21 -3.86
C LEU A 21 -5.80 -11.63 -4.12
N ARG A 22 -6.09 -11.98 -5.37
CA ARG A 22 -6.58 -13.32 -5.75
C ARG A 22 -5.57 -14.43 -5.53
N GLN A 23 -4.28 -14.14 -5.48
CA GLN A 23 -3.27 -15.16 -5.15
C GLN A 23 -3.45 -15.72 -3.74
N VAL A 24 -4.02 -14.94 -2.82
CA VAL A 24 -4.30 -15.33 -1.43
C VAL A 24 -5.77 -15.67 -1.23
N LEU A 25 -6.67 -14.83 -1.76
CA LEU A 25 -8.11 -14.95 -1.53
C LEU A 25 -8.79 -15.98 -2.46
N GLY A 26 -8.09 -16.48 -3.49
CA GLY A 26 -8.61 -17.47 -4.42
C GLY A 26 -9.88 -16.99 -5.15
N ALA A 27 -10.93 -17.80 -5.10
CA ALA A 27 -12.20 -17.54 -5.77
C ALA A 27 -13.16 -16.61 -4.99
N ARG A 28 -12.74 -16.05 -3.84
CA ARG A 28 -13.59 -15.13 -3.07
C ARG A 28 -13.99 -13.93 -3.93
N PRO A 29 -15.28 -13.54 -3.96
CA PRO A 29 -15.69 -12.35 -4.68
C PRO A 29 -15.01 -11.09 -4.13
N ILE A 30 -14.51 -10.25 -5.03
CA ILE A 30 -13.94 -8.94 -4.73
C ILE A 30 -14.82 -7.89 -5.41
N GLU A 31 -15.27 -6.90 -4.66
CA GLU A 31 -15.89 -5.71 -5.17
C GLU A 31 -14.91 -4.56 -5.01
N MET A 32 -14.59 -3.85 -6.10
CA MET A 32 -13.65 -2.74 -6.06
C MET A 32 -14.35 -1.43 -6.40
N ARG A 33 -14.07 -0.39 -5.62
CA ARG A 33 -14.55 0.97 -5.86
C ARG A 33 -13.40 1.96 -5.68
N GLY A 34 -13.38 2.99 -6.51
CA GLY A 34 -12.37 4.06 -6.48
C GLY A 34 -12.88 5.36 -5.88
N ALA A 35 -12.05 6.03 -5.10
CA ALA A 35 -12.38 7.35 -4.57
C ALA A 35 -12.58 8.41 -5.68
N LEU A 36 -12.01 8.16 -6.87
CA LEU A 36 -12.12 9.02 -8.04
C LEU A 36 -13.08 8.47 -9.11
N ASP A 37 -13.86 7.42 -8.80
CA ASP A 37 -14.84 6.87 -9.74
C ASP A 37 -15.90 7.92 -10.10
N GLY A 38 -16.26 7.95 -11.37
CA GLY A 38 -17.28 8.86 -11.91
C GLY A 38 -16.85 10.31 -12.04
N LEU A 39 -15.63 10.67 -11.63
CA LEU A 39 -15.11 12.02 -11.78
C LEU A 39 -14.53 12.26 -13.18
N SER A 40 -14.81 13.42 -13.75
CA SER A 40 -14.15 13.91 -14.95
C SER A 40 -12.68 14.29 -14.68
N ALA A 41 -11.89 14.47 -15.74
CA ALA A 41 -10.50 14.92 -15.60
C ALA A 41 -10.41 16.31 -14.92
N GLU A 42 -11.38 17.19 -15.15
CA GLU A 42 -11.42 18.51 -14.51
C GLU A 42 -11.70 18.40 -13.01
N GLU A 43 -12.61 17.52 -12.61
CA GLU A 43 -12.90 17.25 -11.20
C GLU A 43 -11.71 16.59 -10.51
N ILE A 44 -11.03 15.64 -11.17
CA ILE A 44 -9.81 15.00 -10.62
C ILE A 44 -8.71 16.05 -10.40
N ASN A 45 -8.57 17.03 -11.29
CA ASN A 45 -7.60 18.12 -11.12
C ASN A 45 -7.85 18.97 -9.87
N GLN A 46 -9.09 19.02 -9.37
CA GLN A 46 -9.41 19.71 -8.10
C GLN A 46 -8.89 18.94 -6.87
N PHE A 47 -8.51 17.68 -7.05
CA PHE A 47 -7.82 16.88 -6.02
C PHE A 47 -6.31 17.07 -6.01
N SER A 48 -5.77 18.04 -6.72
CA SER A 48 -4.32 18.32 -6.72
C SER A 48 -3.81 18.62 -5.31
N PRO A 49 -2.65 18.07 -4.91
CA PRO A 49 -2.09 18.27 -3.59
C PRO A 49 -1.60 19.72 -3.41
N GLU A 50 -1.76 20.28 -2.20
CA GLU A 50 -1.28 21.60 -1.84
C GLU A 50 0.21 21.61 -1.45
N SER A 51 0.77 20.46 -1.10
CA SER A 51 2.16 20.31 -0.66
C SER A 51 2.66 18.87 -0.85
N ALA A 52 3.98 18.66 -0.79
CA ALA A 52 4.57 17.32 -0.82
C ALA A 52 4.05 16.41 0.33
N SER A 53 3.78 16.98 1.52
CA SER A 53 3.24 16.22 2.65
C SER A 53 1.77 15.84 2.48
N ASP A 54 1.03 16.51 1.59
CA ASP A 54 -0.36 16.25 1.23
C ASP A 54 -0.49 15.36 -0.02
N THR A 55 0.60 14.75 -0.50
CA THR A 55 0.59 14.03 -1.78
C THR A 55 0.44 12.53 -1.61
N PHE A 56 -0.56 11.96 -2.29
CA PHE A 56 -0.62 10.55 -2.66
C PHE A 56 -0.43 10.38 -4.17
N HIS A 57 0.20 9.27 -4.54
CA HIS A 57 0.27 8.79 -5.92
C HIS A 57 -0.77 7.71 -6.13
N THR A 58 -1.49 7.76 -7.25
CA THR A 58 -2.46 6.74 -7.62
C THR A 58 -2.59 6.61 -9.14
N ARG A 59 -3.35 5.61 -9.57
CA ARG A 59 -3.58 5.30 -10.98
C ARG A 59 -5.07 5.46 -11.33
N LEU A 60 -5.32 6.03 -12.51
CA LEU A 60 -6.65 6.13 -13.12
C LEU A 60 -7.01 4.86 -13.90
N ALA A 61 -8.28 4.69 -14.25
CA ALA A 61 -8.77 3.55 -15.03
C ALA A 61 -8.14 3.42 -16.42
N ASN A 62 -7.66 4.53 -17.00
CA ASN A 62 -6.94 4.54 -18.27
C ASN A 62 -5.44 4.21 -18.14
N GLY A 63 -4.97 3.87 -16.93
CA GLY A 63 -3.58 3.55 -16.63
C GLY A 63 -2.69 4.76 -16.33
N ALA A 64 -3.20 5.99 -16.46
CA ALA A 64 -2.42 7.19 -16.16
C ALA A 64 -2.19 7.33 -14.65
N ASP A 65 -0.97 7.70 -14.27
CA ASP A 65 -0.62 8.02 -12.89
C ASP A 65 -0.96 9.49 -12.59
N VAL A 66 -1.52 9.72 -11.40
CA VAL A 66 -1.87 11.06 -10.93
C VAL A 66 -1.45 11.26 -9.46
N MET A 67 -1.12 12.52 -9.14
CA MET A 67 -0.89 12.95 -7.77
C MET A 67 -2.17 13.59 -7.23
N ILE A 68 -2.58 13.17 -6.04
CA ILE A 68 -3.82 13.64 -5.41
C ILE A 68 -3.60 14.05 -3.95
N SER A 69 -4.41 14.98 -3.47
CA SER A 69 -4.41 15.44 -2.08
C SER A 69 -4.85 14.32 -1.13
N LYS A 70 -4.01 14.03 -0.12
CA LYS A 70 -4.34 13.13 0.99
C LYS A 70 -5.61 13.55 1.70
N LYS A 71 -5.72 14.86 1.97
CA LYS A 71 -6.88 15.44 2.67
C LYS A 71 -8.16 15.23 1.86
N ALA A 72 -8.13 15.56 0.58
CA ALA A 72 -9.32 15.45 -0.28
C ALA A 72 -9.75 13.99 -0.46
N VAL A 73 -8.81 13.08 -0.73
CA VAL A 73 -9.15 11.65 -0.89
C VAL A 73 -9.59 11.01 0.43
N THR A 74 -9.06 11.46 1.58
CA THR A 74 -9.51 10.98 2.89
C THR A 74 -10.97 11.31 3.12
N ILE A 75 -11.42 12.50 2.74
CA ILE A 75 -12.85 12.89 2.82
C ILE A 75 -13.71 11.98 1.95
N ARG A 76 -13.29 11.70 0.72
CA ARG A 76 -14.01 10.78 -0.18
C ARG A 76 -14.09 9.35 0.38
N LEU A 77 -12.99 8.84 0.92
CA LEU A 77 -12.99 7.52 1.56
C LEU A 77 -13.91 7.48 2.79
N GLU A 78 -13.97 8.55 3.58
CA GLU A 78 -14.90 8.67 4.71
C GLU A 78 -16.36 8.56 4.25
N GLU A 79 -16.73 9.29 3.19
CA GLU A 79 -18.07 9.24 2.60
C GLU A 79 -18.40 7.83 2.10
N MET A 80 -17.45 7.17 1.46
CA MET A 80 -17.62 5.80 0.98
C MET A 80 -17.79 4.82 2.14
N LEU A 81 -16.95 4.92 3.18
CA LEU A 81 -16.99 4.06 4.36
C LEU A 81 -18.28 4.22 5.14
N ALA A 82 -18.86 5.41 5.19
CA ALA A 82 -20.14 5.66 5.86
C ALA A 82 -21.30 4.83 5.26
N THR A 83 -21.15 4.33 4.03
CA THR A 83 -22.16 3.52 3.33
C THR A 83 -21.90 2.02 3.32
N THR A 84 -20.77 1.56 3.88
CA THR A 84 -20.36 0.14 3.80
C THR A 84 -21.02 -0.75 4.87
N GLY A 85 -21.59 -0.17 5.91
CA GLY A 85 -22.15 -0.91 7.04
C GLY A 85 -21.06 -1.68 7.80
N SER A 86 -21.32 -2.95 8.11
CA SER A 86 -20.38 -3.83 8.82
C SER A 86 -19.52 -4.68 7.90
N ARG A 87 -19.54 -4.48 6.60
CA ARG A 87 -18.72 -5.23 5.64
C ARG A 87 -17.24 -5.05 5.92
N PRO A 88 -16.44 -6.11 5.81
CA PRO A 88 -15.00 -5.98 5.79
C PRO A 88 -14.54 -5.17 4.57
N VAL A 89 -13.71 -4.17 4.79
CA VAL A 89 -13.19 -3.25 3.78
C VAL A 89 -11.67 -3.21 3.83
N VAL A 90 -11.02 -3.26 2.69
CA VAL A 90 -9.59 -2.94 2.53
C VAL A 90 -9.47 -1.57 1.88
N VAL A 91 -8.73 -0.64 2.48
CA VAL A 91 -8.30 0.58 1.80
C VAL A 91 -6.98 0.28 1.09
N ALA A 92 -7.00 0.12 -0.22
CA ALA A 92 -5.88 -0.33 -1.05
C ALA A 92 -4.79 0.75 -1.21
N CYS A 93 -4.21 1.16 -0.09
CA CYS A 93 -3.12 2.13 -0.01
C CYS A 93 -2.38 1.98 1.32
N THR A 94 -1.06 2.10 1.31
CA THR A 94 -0.22 2.08 2.53
C THR A 94 -0.10 3.45 3.20
N GLY A 95 -0.76 4.46 2.67
CA GLY A 95 -0.82 5.78 3.29
C GLY A 95 -1.54 5.77 4.63
N LYS A 96 -1.19 6.71 5.51
CA LYS A 96 -1.90 6.93 6.78
C LYS A 96 -3.04 7.92 6.58
N PHE A 97 -4.24 7.47 6.93
CA PHE A 97 -5.48 8.24 6.81
C PHE A 97 -5.94 8.72 8.18
N VAL A 98 -5.72 10.00 8.48
CA VAL A 98 -6.12 10.59 9.76
C VAL A 98 -7.64 10.60 9.89
N GLY A 99 -8.14 10.04 10.99
CA GLY A 99 -9.57 9.99 11.29
C GLY A 99 -10.32 8.77 10.79
N LEU A 100 -9.80 8.02 9.81
CA LEU A 100 -10.47 6.80 9.32
C LEU A 100 -10.32 5.60 10.25
N SER A 101 -9.34 5.59 11.15
CA SER A 101 -9.10 4.49 12.12
C SER A 101 -10.26 4.24 13.09
N ARG A 102 -11.25 5.13 13.16
CA ARG A 102 -12.48 4.94 13.94
C ARG A 102 -13.45 3.94 13.32
N HIS A 103 -13.33 3.68 12.02
CA HIS A 103 -14.18 2.70 11.36
C HIS A 103 -13.75 1.29 11.74
N GLN A 104 -14.69 0.54 12.29
CA GLN A 104 -14.53 -0.89 12.53
C GLN A 104 -14.59 -1.66 11.20
N ASN A 105 -13.99 -2.81 11.14
CA ASN A 105 -13.96 -3.68 9.94
C ASN A 105 -13.22 -3.08 8.72
N VAL A 106 -12.43 -2.02 8.91
CA VAL A 106 -11.57 -1.48 7.86
C VAL A 106 -10.13 -1.92 8.08
N LEU A 107 -9.58 -2.57 7.08
CA LEU A 107 -8.19 -3.00 7.04
C LEU A 107 -7.33 -1.91 6.39
N PHE A 108 -6.42 -1.35 7.17
CA PHE A 108 -5.43 -0.40 6.71
C PHE A 108 -4.10 -1.10 6.51
N PRO A 109 -3.62 -1.26 5.26
CA PRO A 109 -2.38 -1.99 4.96
C PRO A 109 -1.15 -1.47 5.71
N SER A 110 -1.05 -0.15 5.92
CA SER A 110 0.04 0.43 6.71
C SER A 110 0.06 -0.09 8.16
N THR A 111 -1.09 -0.15 8.82
CA THR A 111 -1.20 -0.65 10.20
C THR A 111 -0.90 -2.14 10.27
N ILE A 112 -1.40 -2.93 9.32
CA ILE A 112 -1.12 -4.36 9.23
C ILE A 112 0.36 -4.60 9.02
N LEU A 113 0.95 -3.91 8.05
CA LEU A 113 2.35 -4.08 7.69
C LEU A 113 3.29 -3.69 8.85
N GLU A 114 3.03 -2.56 9.53
CA GLU A 114 3.76 -2.16 10.74
C GLU A 114 3.65 -3.22 11.84
N GLY A 115 2.45 -3.73 12.11
CA GLY A 115 2.23 -4.77 13.12
C GLY A 115 2.93 -6.09 12.79
N VAL A 116 2.91 -6.52 11.52
CA VAL A 116 3.63 -7.71 11.07
C VAL A 116 5.14 -7.52 11.22
N VAL A 117 5.68 -6.39 10.78
CA VAL A 117 7.12 -6.08 10.94
C VAL A 117 7.51 -6.06 12.41
N ASP A 118 6.73 -5.42 13.28
CA ASP A 118 7.03 -5.37 14.72
C ASP A 118 6.96 -6.75 15.38
N ALA A 119 6.17 -7.67 14.83
CA ALA A 119 6.08 -9.05 15.33
C ALA A 119 7.22 -9.97 14.86
N VAL A 120 7.76 -9.75 13.65
CA VAL A 120 8.71 -10.70 13.04
C VAL A 120 10.13 -10.16 12.92
N ALA A 121 10.32 -8.84 12.90
CA ALA A 121 11.64 -8.25 12.79
C ALA A 121 12.44 -8.39 14.10
N PRO A 122 13.72 -8.76 14.04
CA PRO A 122 14.60 -8.74 15.22
C PRO A 122 14.63 -7.35 15.88
N ALA A 123 14.92 -7.32 17.18
CA ALA A 123 14.97 -6.07 17.94
C ALA A 123 16.07 -5.12 17.42
N GLU A 124 17.19 -5.71 17.02
CA GLU A 124 18.30 -5.00 16.38
C GLU A 124 18.43 -5.52 14.95
N CYS A 125 17.76 -4.85 14.00
CA CYS A 125 17.81 -5.23 12.59
C CYS A 125 17.95 -3.99 11.71
N THR A 126 18.52 -4.17 10.53
CA THR A 126 18.46 -3.20 9.44
C THR A 126 17.27 -3.53 8.56
N LEU A 127 16.27 -2.66 8.58
CA LEU A 127 15.06 -2.80 7.79
C LEU A 127 15.21 -2.12 6.42
N GLY A 128 15.12 -2.88 5.34
CA GLY A 128 14.98 -2.36 3.99
C GLY A 128 13.52 -2.00 3.71
N VAL A 129 13.27 -0.85 3.12
CA VAL A 129 11.90 -0.44 2.71
C VAL A 129 11.91 0.02 1.27
N LEU A 130 11.05 -0.55 0.43
CA LEU A 130 10.79 -0.04 -0.91
C LEU A 130 9.52 0.82 -0.93
N VAL A 131 9.64 2.00 -1.52
CA VAL A 131 8.56 2.99 -1.67
C VAL A 131 8.37 3.38 -3.13
N PRO A 132 7.16 3.80 -3.56
CA PRO A 132 6.91 4.09 -4.97
C PRO A 132 7.55 5.38 -5.50
N LEU A 133 7.89 6.34 -4.63
CA LEU A 133 8.35 7.67 -5.05
C LEU A 133 9.58 8.11 -4.27
N ALA A 134 10.53 8.74 -4.94
CA ALA A 134 11.77 9.25 -4.34
C ALA A 134 11.51 10.25 -3.21
N GLU A 135 10.50 11.11 -3.33
CA GLU A 135 10.09 12.08 -2.32
C GLU A 135 9.51 11.46 -1.05
N GLN A 136 9.19 10.17 -1.08
CA GLN A 136 8.73 9.41 0.09
C GLN A 136 9.88 8.80 0.90
N VAL A 137 11.09 8.76 0.37
CA VAL A 137 12.24 8.14 1.03
C VAL A 137 12.47 8.74 2.43
N GLU A 138 12.66 10.05 2.52
CA GLU A 138 12.93 10.72 3.79
C GLU A 138 11.77 10.61 4.81
N PRO A 139 10.50 10.91 4.46
CA PRO A 139 9.40 10.78 5.41
C PRO A 139 9.17 9.34 5.85
N LEU A 140 9.33 8.33 4.98
CA LEU A 140 9.13 6.93 5.36
C LEU A 140 10.33 6.36 6.12
N THR A 141 11.56 6.85 5.89
CA THR A 141 12.68 6.55 6.79
C THR A 141 12.33 6.94 8.22
N ARG A 142 11.82 8.13 8.45
CA ARG A 142 11.39 8.59 9.79
C ARG A 142 10.23 7.76 10.35
N GLN A 143 9.27 7.39 9.50
CA GLN A 143 8.09 6.61 9.92
C GLN A 143 8.47 5.21 10.36
N TRP A 144 9.37 4.53 9.62
CA TRP A 144 9.80 3.17 9.87
C TRP A 144 10.90 3.08 10.95
N HIS A 145 11.59 4.19 11.22
CA HIS A 145 12.59 4.24 12.28
C HIS A 145 11.94 4.01 13.65
N ARG A 146 12.31 2.93 14.31
CA ARG A 146 11.92 2.57 15.67
C ARG A 146 13.18 2.45 16.52
N SER A 147 13.05 2.50 17.85
CA SER A 147 14.19 2.29 18.76
C SER A 147 14.97 1.05 18.38
N ASN A 148 16.28 1.16 18.23
CA ASN A 148 17.23 0.10 17.88
C ASN A 148 17.06 -0.55 16.50
N ARG A 149 16.30 0.03 15.59
CA ARG A 149 16.14 -0.45 14.22
C ARG A 149 16.69 0.58 13.24
N GLU A 150 17.70 0.17 12.48
CA GLU A 150 18.16 0.96 11.33
C GLU A 150 17.22 0.79 10.15
N VAL A 151 17.08 1.82 9.32
CA VAL A 151 16.16 1.80 8.18
C VAL A 151 16.85 2.33 6.94
N VAL A 152 16.83 1.54 5.88
CA VAL A 152 17.32 1.91 4.55
C VAL A 152 16.13 1.93 3.59
N VAL A 153 15.83 3.07 2.99
CA VAL A 153 14.70 3.23 2.09
C VAL A 153 15.20 3.47 0.67
N ALA A 154 14.67 2.72 -0.28
CA ALA A 154 14.90 2.92 -1.71
C ALA A 154 13.57 3.10 -2.44
N ALA A 155 13.58 3.81 -3.58
CA ALA A 155 12.39 4.08 -4.34
C ALA A 155 12.39 3.34 -5.69
N VAL A 156 11.24 2.74 -6.02
CA VAL A 156 10.94 2.17 -7.35
C VAL A 156 9.43 2.24 -7.59
N LYS A 157 8.99 2.71 -8.75
CA LYS A 157 7.56 2.75 -9.06
C LYS A 157 7.02 1.34 -9.32
N PRO A 158 5.73 1.07 -8.99
CA PRO A 158 5.07 -0.16 -9.42
C PRO A 158 5.13 -0.31 -10.94
N GLY A 159 5.69 -1.45 -11.39
CA GLY A 159 5.88 -1.77 -12.81
C GLY A 159 7.25 -1.39 -13.37
N ASP A 160 8.07 -0.62 -12.65
CA ASP A 160 9.45 -0.33 -13.04
C ASP A 160 10.40 -1.46 -12.59
N ASP A 161 11.60 -1.51 -13.16
CA ASP A 161 12.65 -2.48 -12.82
C ASP A 161 13.22 -2.17 -11.41
N PRO A 162 13.13 -3.10 -10.45
CA PRO A 162 13.63 -2.90 -9.10
C PRO A 162 15.14 -3.15 -8.94
N THR A 163 15.88 -3.46 -10.00
CA THR A 163 17.28 -3.92 -9.92
C THR A 163 18.16 -2.98 -9.10
N GLU A 164 18.13 -1.68 -9.39
CA GLU A 164 18.96 -0.70 -8.68
C GLU A 164 18.55 -0.56 -7.20
N ALA A 165 17.24 -0.49 -6.96
CA ALA A 165 16.72 -0.35 -5.59
C ALA A 165 17.01 -1.60 -4.75
N ALA A 166 16.83 -2.80 -5.31
CA ALA A 166 17.16 -4.06 -4.65
C ALA A 166 18.66 -4.20 -4.37
N ALA A 167 19.52 -3.80 -5.32
CA ALA A 167 20.97 -3.81 -5.14
C ALA A 167 21.42 -2.83 -4.04
N ALA A 168 20.79 -1.67 -3.94
CA ALA A 168 21.06 -0.71 -2.86
C ALA A 168 20.72 -1.30 -1.48
N LEU A 169 19.59 -2.00 -1.35
CA LEU A 169 19.20 -2.70 -0.11
C LEU A 169 20.16 -3.85 0.20
N ALA A 170 20.55 -4.66 -0.79
CA ALA A 170 21.49 -5.74 -0.61
C ALA A 170 22.88 -5.21 -0.13
N SER A 171 23.33 -4.09 -0.70
CA SER A 171 24.60 -3.46 -0.30
C SER A 171 24.58 -2.88 1.13
N ALA A 172 23.39 -2.59 1.64
CA ALA A 172 23.19 -2.12 3.01
C ALA A 172 23.03 -3.28 4.02
N GLU A 173 23.17 -4.54 3.59
CA GLU A 173 23.07 -5.74 4.42
C GLU A 173 21.81 -5.78 5.28
N VAL A 174 20.65 -5.49 4.65
CA VAL A 174 19.35 -5.49 5.35
C VAL A 174 18.97 -6.92 5.80
N ASP A 175 18.27 -7.03 6.92
CA ASP A 175 17.80 -8.31 7.48
C ASP A 175 16.39 -8.70 7.04
N LEU A 176 15.58 -7.71 6.67
CA LEU A 176 14.20 -7.86 6.24
C LEU A 176 13.87 -6.74 5.27
N VAL A 177 13.13 -7.04 4.20
CA VAL A 177 12.63 -6.02 3.28
C VAL A 177 11.10 -5.88 3.39
N VAL A 178 10.63 -4.66 3.34
CA VAL A 178 9.21 -4.27 3.32
C VAL A 178 8.88 -3.56 2.02
N LEU A 179 7.87 -4.04 1.32
CA LEU A 179 7.30 -3.40 0.13
C LEU A 179 6.14 -2.50 0.57
N ASP A 180 6.44 -1.22 0.82
CA ASP A 180 5.48 -0.23 1.35
C ASP A 180 4.71 0.48 0.22
N CYS A 181 4.09 -0.32 -0.62
CA CYS A 181 3.13 0.12 -1.63
C CYS A 181 2.15 -1.00 -1.94
N PHE A 182 0.86 -0.68 -1.98
CA PHE A 182 -0.18 -1.67 -2.26
C PHE A 182 -0.20 -2.12 -3.73
N GLY A 183 0.43 -1.38 -4.61
CA GLY A 183 0.52 -1.67 -6.05
C GLY A 183 1.76 -2.49 -6.46
N TYR A 184 2.59 -2.97 -5.53
CA TYR A 184 3.71 -3.84 -5.88
C TYR A 184 3.25 -5.27 -6.16
N GLU A 185 3.65 -5.78 -7.32
CA GLU A 185 3.31 -7.13 -7.77
C GLU A 185 4.29 -8.17 -7.23
N THR A 186 3.85 -9.44 -7.24
CA THR A 186 4.66 -10.59 -6.82
C THR A 186 5.98 -10.70 -7.59
N ALA A 187 6.02 -10.36 -8.88
CA ALA A 187 7.25 -10.39 -9.67
C ALA A 187 8.34 -9.47 -9.09
N LEU A 188 7.98 -8.28 -8.64
CA LEU A 188 8.91 -7.36 -7.98
C LEU A 188 9.36 -7.94 -6.62
N LEU A 189 8.44 -8.49 -5.85
CA LEU A 189 8.76 -9.15 -4.57
C LEU A 189 9.79 -10.27 -4.75
N ASP A 190 9.60 -11.13 -5.74
CA ASP A 190 10.49 -12.27 -5.99
C ASP A 190 11.88 -11.79 -6.43
N GLN A 191 11.96 -10.80 -7.32
CA GLN A 191 13.23 -10.21 -7.74
C GLN A 191 13.98 -9.56 -6.58
N VAL A 192 13.29 -8.81 -5.72
CA VAL A 192 13.89 -8.22 -4.51
C VAL A 192 14.40 -9.30 -3.57
N ARG A 193 13.62 -10.37 -3.36
CA ARG A 193 14.04 -11.50 -2.51
C ARG A 193 15.27 -12.21 -3.07
N GLU A 194 15.31 -12.46 -4.38
CA GLU A 194 16.46 -13.08 -5.05
C GLU A 194 17.72 -12.20 -4.93
N THR A 195 17.59 -10.88 -5.08
CA THR A 195 18.71 -9.96 -5.05
C THR A 195 19.26 -9.75 -3.64
N THR A 196 18.38 -9.62 -2.64
CA THR A 196 18.78 -9.34 -1.27
C THR A 196 19.10 -10.60 -0.45
N GLY A 197 18.51 -11.75 -0.83
CA GLY A 197 18.66 -13.01 -0.10
C GLY A 197 17.93 -13.07 1.25
N VAL A 198 17.11 -12.07 1.59
CA VAL A 198 16.41 -11.97 2.88
C VAL A 198 14.88 -12.08 2.72
N PRO A 199 14.13 -12.31 3.82
CA PRO A 199 12.67 -12.29 3.77
C PRO A 199 12.14 -10.95 3.25
N VAL A 200 11.04 -11.01 2.48
CA VAL A 200 10.35 -9.83 1.92
C VAL A 200 8.88 -9.87 2.31
N LEU A 201 8.40 -8.81 2.94
CA LEU A 201 6.99 -8.60 3.29
C LEU A 201 6.35 -7.64 2.28
N SER A 202 5.19 -8.01 1.78
CA SER A 202 4.40 -7.17 0.86
C SER A 202 3.12 -6.70 1.53
N ALA A 203 2.83 -5.40 1.42
CA ALA A 203 1.62 -4.80 1.99
C ALA A 203 0.35 -5.49 1.48
N VAL A 204 0.26 -5.75 0.17
CA VAL A 204 -0.93 -6.38 -0.42
C VAL A 204 -1.11 -7.81 0.08
N ARG A 205 -0.05 -8.61 0.15
CA ARG A 205 -0.13 -10.01 0.60
C ARG A 205 -0.42 -10.13 2.09
N CYS A 206 0.26 -9.35 2.94
CA CYS A 206 -0.03 -9.32 4.38
C CYS A 206 -1.50 -8.95 4.62
N THR A 207 -2.00 -7.92 3.93
CA THR A 207 -3.40 -7.51 4.05
C THR A 207 -4.36 -8.58 3.56
N ALA A 208 -4.06 -9.25 2.44
CA ALA A 208 -4.89 -10.31 1.90
C ALA A 208 -4.99 -11.53 2.85
N HIS A 209 -3.88 -11.93 3.49
CA HIS A 209 -3.90 -13.00 4.48
C HIS A 209 -4.76 -12.65 5.70
N ILE A 210 -4.61 -11.44 6.25
CA ILE A 210 -5.45 -10.98 7.36
C ILE A 210 -6.92 -10.90 6.94
N ALA A 211 -7.21 -10.40 5.73
CA ALA A 211 -8.58 -10.37 5.21
C ALA A 211 -9.15 -11.78 5.06
N SER A 212 -8.35 -12.74 4.57
CA SER A 212 -8.76 -14.15 4.45
C SER A 212 -9.16 -14.74 5.79
N GLU A 213 -8.34 -14.54 6.83
CA GLU A 213 -8.63 -15.04 8.19
C GLU A 213 -9.91 -14.42 8.78
N LEU A 214 -10.15 -13.12 8.57
CA LEU A 214 -11.32 -12.42 9.09
C LEU A 214 -12.61 -12.78 8.35
N LEU A 215 -12.51 -13.22 7.11
CA LEU A 215 -13.66 -13.54 6.27
C LEU A 215 -14.06 -15.03 6.33
N GLY A 216 -13.22 -15.90 6.83
CA GLY A 216 -13.46 -17.35 6.95
C GLY A 216 -13.43 -18.10 5.64
#